data_362d841b84c516dd4f7ef8a3ee9a88d8
#
_entry.id   362d841b84c516dd4f7ef8a3ee9a88d8
#
_cell.length_a   1.000
_cell.length_b   1.000
_cell.length_c   1.000
_cell.angle_alpha   90.00
_cell.angle_beta   90.00
_cell.angle_gamma   90.00
#
_symmetry.space_group_name_H-M   'P 1'
#
loop_
_entity.id
_entity.type
_entity.pdbx_description
1 polymer ?
#
loop_
_entity_poly.entity_id
_entity_poly.type
_entity_poly.pdbx_seq_one_letter_code
_entity_poly.pdbx_strand_id
1 'polypeptide(L)'
;MIETFRNAWRVPELRKKLLFTFFIIIIYRVGGTVPVPYLDSVALSAWFEQSASSGDFFSYLNVLSGGNFSKATLLALSVSPYINAQIIIQLLTYALPPLERLQKEGPEGRKKLNKITKYASLAIAIFQAWAYYLTMKKAGACVYTEGFSKIFAEIVIIACFTAGASLTIWLGDEINEKGIGNGISMLLFAGIIARGPSAVIGLFDYMKTGEAKNIILVIAILVVFILMIGFIIFMNEAERRIPIQYAKRVVGRKQYGGQNTFIPIKIAMSGVMPIIFAMAFMSLPSTLKMFIEPKSGSFYDHFLHWFEYTHPFYACLYFVLIIGFNYFYVSMQYNPLEIANNLRQNNGGIPGIRPGRPTSDYLKKVLSKITLVGAVFLGIIAIFPIIFTSITKMNIAMGGTSILIVVSVALETARTMESQMMMRHHKGCLL
;
A
#
# COMPACT_ATOMS: atom_id res chain seq x y z
N MET A 1 18.20 10.91 6.92
CA MET A 1 16.87 10.81 7.56
C MET A 1 16.81 11.49 8.94
N ILE A 2 17.63 11.15 9.93
CA ILE A 2 17.60 11.80 11.25
C ILE A 2 17.88 13.30 11.16
N GLU A 3 18.85 13.69 10.34
CA GLU A 3 19.15 15.11 10.08
C GLU A 3 18.00 15.82 9.37
N THR A 4 17.39 15.18 8.39
CA THR A 4 16.21 15.70 7.66
C THR A 4 15.07 15.96 8.65
N PHE A 5 14.79 15.01 9.54
CA PHE A 5 13.74 15.16 10.56
C PHE A 5 14.06 16.28 11.56
N ARG A 6 15.32 16.36 12.03
CA ARG A 6 15.77 17.43 12.92
C ARG A 6 15.68 18.81 12.28
N ASN A 7 16.03 18.92 10.99
CA ASN A 7 15.94 20.17 10.25
C ASN A 7 14.48 20.56 9.97
N ALA A 8 13.61 19.59 9.60
CA ALA A 8 12.19 19.81 9.43
C ALA A 8 11.51 20.31 10.71
N TRP A 9 11.95 19.81 11.89
CA TRP A 9 11.41 20.25 13.19
C TRP A 9 11.73 21.71 13.53
N ARG A 10 12.82 22.26 12.99
CA ARG A 10 13.20 23.68 13.16
C ARG A 10 12.31 24.62 12.35
N VAL A 11 11.65 24.14 11.31
CA VAL A 11 10.75 24.95 10.48
C VAL A 11 9.34 24.94 11.09
N PRO A 12 8.81 26.10 11.58
CA PRO A 12 7.55 26.14 12.34
C PRO A 12 6.33 25.55 11.60
N GLU A 13 6.26 25.73 10.29
CA GLU A 13 5.13 25.22 9.52
C GLU A 13 5.21 23.70 9.30
N LEU A 14 6.43 23.17 9.06
CA LEU A 14 6.62 21.72 8.94
C LEU A 14 6.38 21.03 10.29
N ARG A 15 6.81 21.68 11.39
CA ARG A 15 6.52 21.20 12.73
C ARG A 15 5.01 21.12 12.98
N LYS A 16 4.23 22.14 12.60
CA LYS A 16 2.76 22.11 12.73
C LYS A 16 2.13 20.96 11.94
N LYS A 17 2.56 20.76 10.71
CA LYS A 17 2.09 19.65 9.87
C LYS A 17 2.45 18.28 10.43
N LEU A 18 3.69 18.11 10.95
CA LEU A 18 4.13 16.87 11.61
C LEU A 18 3.30 16.58 12.86
N LEU A 19 3.11 17.58 13.73
CA LEU A 19 2.30 17.46 14.94
C LEU A 19 0.83 17.12 14.60
N PHE A 20 0.29 17.74 13.55
CA PHE A 20 -1.07 17.43 13.07
C PHE A 20 -1.17 15.99 12.58
N THR A 21 -0.23 15.51 11.76
CA THR A 21 -0.20 14.12 11.29
C THR A 21 -0.11 13.15 12.47
N PHE A 22 0.76 13.43 13.44
CA PHE A 22 0.90 12.61 14.63
C PHE A 22 -0.39 12.58 15.47
N PHE A 23 -1.06 13.72 15.62
CA PHE A 23 -2.34 13.82 16.32
C PHE A 23 -3.44 12.97 15.63
N ILE A 24 -3.54 13.03 14.31
CA ILE A 24 -4.48 12.18 13.55
C ILE A 24 -4.17 10.69 13.73
N ILE A 25 -2.90 10.31 13.75
CA ILE A 25 -2.50 8.91 14.01
C ILE A 25 -2.94 8.46 15.41
N ILE A 26 -2.83 9.34 16.43
CA ILE A 26 -3.33 9.03 17.78
C ILE A 26 -4.85 8.83 17.75
N ILE A 27 -5.62 9.72 17.11
CA ILE A 27 -7.08 9.58 16.97
C ILE A 27 -7.43 8.24 16.30
N TYR A 28 -6.73 7.91 15.21
CA TYR A 28 -6.92 6.63 14.52
C TYR A 28 -6.67 5.44 15.45
N ARG A 29 -5.64 5.50 16.30
CA ARG A 29 -5.33 4.43 17.26
C ARG A 29 -6.37 4.32 18.37
N VAL A 30 -6.82 5.43 18.91
CA VAL A 30 -7.91 5.47 19.90
C VAL A 30 -9.21 4.92 19.30
N GLY A 31 -9.57 5.31 18.07
CA GLY A 31 -10.73 4.74 17.37
C GLY A 31 -10.63 3.21 17.16
N GLY A 32 -9.40 2.69 17.01
CA GLY A 32 -9.13 1.25 16.92
C GLY A 32 -9.30 0.48 18.23
N THR A 33 -9.52 1.13 19.37
CA THR A 33 -9.81 0.46 20.64
C THR A 33 -11.30 0.39 20.97
N VAL A 34 -12.15 1.11 20.22
CA VAL A 34 -13.60 1.15 20.44
C VAL A 34 -14.24 -0.12 19.88
N PRO A 35 -14.79 -1.03 20.72
CA PRO A 35 -15.46 -2.22 20.23
C PRO A 35 -16.83 -1.89 19.61
N VAL A 36 -17.23 -2.67 18.61
CA VAL A 36 -18.57 -2.57 18.02
C VAL A 36 -19.58 -3.24 18.96
N PRO A 37 -20.73 -2.62 19.24
CA PRO A 37 -21.75 -3.19 20.10
C PRO A 37 -22.33 -4.48 19.52
N TYR A 38 -22.89 -5.33 20.40
CA TYR A 38 -23.53 -6.61 20.07
C TYR A 38 -22.59 -7.71 19.53
N LEU A 39 -21.28 -7.53 19.69
CA LEU A 39 -20.25 -8.52 19.31
C LEU A 39 -19.43 -8.93 20.53
N ASP A 40 -19.13 -10.23 20.61
CA ASP A 40 -18.18 -10.76 21.58
C ASP A 40 -16.78 -10.80 20.95
N SER A 41 -15.94 -9.82 21.34
CA SER A 41 -14.58 -9.70 20.86
C SER A 41 -13.67 -10.85 21.35
N VAL A 42 -13.98 -11.47 22.49
CA VAL A 42 -13.19 -12.58 23.04
C VAL A 42 -13.42 -13.85 22.23
N ALA A 43 -14.69 -14.20 21.97
CA ALA A 43 -15.04 -15.34 21.12
C ALA A 43 -14.46 -15.19 19.71
N LEU A 44 -14.50 -13.97 19.16
CA LEU A 44 -13.96 -13.69 17.83
C LEU A 44 -12.43 -13.82 17.80
N SER A 45 -11.72 -13.28 18.77
CA SER A 45 -10.26 -13.40 18.84
C SER A 45 -9.80 -14.85 18.98
N ALA A 46 -10.49 -15.66 19.80
CA ALA A 46 -10.21 -17.09 19.94
C ALA A 46 -10.45 -17.86 18.62
N TRP A 47 -11.53 -17.53 17.90
CA TRP A 47 -11.80 -18.11 16.58
C TRP A 47 -10.70 -17.74 15.56
N PHE A 48 -10.24 -16.49 15.58
CA PHE A 48 -9.14 -16.04 14.71
C PHE A 48 -7.83 -16.73 15.04
N GLU A 49 -7.52 -16.96 16.31
CA GLU A 49 -6.30 -17.68 16.71
C GLU A 49 -6.32 -19.15 16.25
N GLN A 50 -7.48 -19.80 16.31
CA GLN A 50 -7.64 -21.16 15.78
C GLN A 50 -7.58 -21.20 14.24
N SER A 51 -8.15 -20.21 13.57
CA SER A 51 -8.18 -20.13 12.10
C SER A 51 -6.88 -19.57 11.52
N ALA A 52 -6.12 -18.77 12.27
CA ALA A 52 -4.90 -18.10 11.81
C ALA A 52 -3.71 -19.05 11.55
N SER A 53 -3.83 -20.34 11.81
CA SER A 53 -2.84 -21.35 11.42
C SER A 53 -2.67 -21.50 9.90
N SER A 54 -3.47 -20.86 9.09
CA SER A 54 -3.58 -21.03 7.63
C SER A 54 -3.11 -19.86 6.78
N GLY A 55 -2.38 -18.86 7.28
CA GLY A 55 -1.83 -17.78 6.41
C GLY A 55 -2.85 -17.04 5.53
N ASP A 56 -4.12 -17.03 5.95
CA ASP A 56 -5.28 -16.61 5.17
C ASP A 56 -5.38 -15.08 4.96
N PHE A 57 -6.19 -14.69 3.99
CA PHE A 57 -6.62 -13.32 3.72
C PHE A 57 -7.04 -12.54 4.97
N PHE A 58 -7.67 -13.20 5.94
CA PHE A 58 -8.03 -12.59 7.23
C PHE A 58 -6.82 -12.14 8.03
N SER A 59 -5.74 -12.92 8.02
CA SER A 59 -4.48 -12.55 8.67
C SER A 59 -3.91 -11.28 8.04
N TYR A 60 -3.98 -11.17 6.71
CA TYR A 60 -3.55 -9.96 5.99
C TYR A 60 -4.41 -8.74 6.35
N LEU A 61 -5.74 -8.83 6.33
CA LEU A 61 -6.63 -7.75 6.76
C LEU A 61 -6.36 -7.34 8.22
N ASN A 62 -6.10 -8.31 9.08
CA ASN A 62 -5.77 -8.06 10.48
C ASN A 62 -4.43 -7.33 10.63
N VAL A 63 -3.44 -7.63 9.76
CA VAL A 63 -2.17 -6.89 9.73
C VAL A 63 -2.37 -5.46 9.25
N LEU A 64 -3.09 -5.24 8.15
CA LEU A 64 -3.38 -3.92 7.61
C LEU A 64 -4.19 -3.04 8.57
N SER A 65 -5.13 -3.63 9.30
CA SER A 65 -5.92 -2.92 10.30
C SER A 65 -5.17 -2.70 11.63
N GLY A 66 -3.96 -3.24 11.78
CA GLY A 66 -3.18 -3.13 13.01
C GLY A 66 -3.74 -3.96 14.18
N GLY A 67 -4.42 -5.09 13.89
CA GLY A 67 -5.04 -5.96 14.89
C GLY A 67 -6.49 -5.60 15.20
N ASN A 68 -7.05 -4.59 14.57
CA ASN A 68 -8.42 -4.13 14.80
C ASN A 68 -9.45 -5.12 14.24
N PHE A 69 -9.08 -5.83 13.17
CA PHE A 69 -9.97 -6.80 12.52
C PHE A 69 -10.29 -7.99 13.43
N SER A 70 -9.32 -8.61 14.08
CA SER A 70 -9.55 -9.73 15.01
C SER A 70 -10.33 -9.36 16.26
N LYS A 71 -10.34 -8.08 16.64
CA LYS A 71 -11.03 -7.55 17.83
C LYS A 71 -12.41 -6.96 17.52
N ALA A 72 -12.86 -6.97 16.27
CA ALA A 72 -14.12 -6.36 15.82
C ALA A 72 -14.30 -4.92 16.31
N THR A 73 -13.29 -4.10 16.21
CA THR A 73 -13.35 -2.68 16.59
C THR A 73 -14.01 -1.84 15.50
N LEU A 74 -14.38 -0.62 15.83
CA LEU A 74 -15.01 0.33 14.90
C LEU A 74 -14.19 0.50 13.61
N LEU A 75 -12.86 0.51 13.71
CA LEU A 75 -11.94 0.67 12.58
C LEU A 75 -11.43 -0.68 12.00
N ALA A 76 -12.17 -1.77 12.19
CA ALA A 76 -11.75 -3.10 11.74
C ALA A 76 -11.52 -3.17 10.22
N LEU A 77 -12.36 -2.54 9.40
CA LEU A 77 -12.18 -2.49 7.94
C LEU A 77 -11.03 -1.57 7.51
N SER A 78 -10.60 -0.64 8.39
CA SER A 78 -9.48 0.28 8.14
C SER A 78 -9.62 1.00 6.78
N VAL A 79 -8.56 1.07 5.99
CA VAL A 79 -8.51 1.70 4.65
C VAL A 79 -8.80 0.70 3.51
N SER A 80 -9.05 -0.57 3.82
CA SER A 80 -9.24 -1.63 2.82
C SER A 80 -10.35 -1.32 1.79
N PRO A 81 -11.55 -0.81 2.16
CA PRO A 81 -12.58 -0.46 1.18
C PRO A 81 -12.13 0.62 0.21
N TYR A 82 -11.37 1.60 0.68
CA TYR A 82 -10.84 2.68 -0.15
C TYR A 82 -9.81 2.19 -1.15
N ILE A 83 -8.89 1.33 -0.71
CA ILE A 83 -7.87 0.73 -1.58
C ILE A 83 -8.55 -0.05 -2.70
N ASN A 84 -9.53 -0.89 -2.38
CA ASN A 84 -10.27 -1.67 -3.36
C ASN A 84 -11.03 -0.76 -4.34
N ALA A 85 -11.68 0.28 -3.84
CA ALA A 85 -12.34 1.28 -4.70
C ALA A 85 -11.35 1.98 -5.63
N GLN A 86 -10.20 2.38 -5.11
CA GLN A 86 -9.16 3.04 -5.89
C GLN A 86 -8.65 2.14 -7.03
N ILE A 87 -8.43 0.85 -6.74
CA ILE A 87 -8.03 -0.14 -7.75
C ILE A 87 -9.09 -0.25 -8.84
N ILE A 88 -10.35 -0.42 -8.45
CA ILE A 88 -11.47 -0.57 -9.40
C ILE A 88 -11.60 0.69 -10.26
N ILE A 89 -11.59 1.87 -9.66
CA ILE A 89 -11.73 3.13 -10.40
C ILE A 89 -10.53 3.37 -11.34
N GLN A 90 -9.30 3.02 -10.93
CA GLN A 90 -8.13 3.11 -11.81
C GLN A 90 -8.25 2.17 -13.01
N LEU A 91 -8.68 0.93 -12.82
CA LEU A 91 -8.92 -0.02 -13.91
C LEU A 91 -10.05 0.47 -14.84
N LEU A 92 -11.15 0.97 -14.27
CA LEU A 92 -12.26 1.52 -15.04
C LEU A 92 -11.87 2.80 -15.78
N THR A 93 -10.97 3.62 -15.24
CA THR A 93 -10.49 4.83 -15.91
C THR A 93 -9.72 4.48 -17.20
N TYR A 94 -9.04 3.34 -17.21
CA TYR A 94 -8.39 2.84 -18.43
C TYR A 94 -9.38 2.20 -19.42
N ALA A 95 -10.42 1.53 -18.92
CA ALA A 95 -11.40 0.82 -19.74
C ALA A 95 -12.51 1.72 -20.29
N LEU A 96 -12.88 2.78 -19.58
CA LEU A 96 -14.01 3.64 -19.89
C LEU A 96 -13.58 5.03 -20.39
N PRO A 97 -13.87 5.39 -21.67
CA PRO A 97 -13.50 6.70 -22.23
C PRO A 97 -13.97 7.93 -21.45
N PRO A 98 -15.16 7.94 -20.78
CA PRO A 98 -15.58 9.08 -19.98
C PRO A 98 -14.65 9.34 -18.77
N LEU A 99 -14.18 8.28 -18.10
CA LEU A 99 -13.28 8.41 -16.96
C LEU A 99 -11.85 8.78 -17.39
N GLU A 100 -11.40 8.27 -18.56
CA GLU A 100 -10.13 8.66 -19.16
C GLU A 100 -10.10 10.15 -19.49
N ARG A 101 -11.21 10.72 -20.02
CA ARG A 101 -11.32 12.16 -20.27
C ARG A 101 -11.19 12.97 -18.99
N LEU A 102 -11.85 12.56 -17.89
CA LEU A 102 -11.72 13.20 -16.59
C LEU A 102 -10.27 13.19 -16.08
N GLN A 103 -9.53 12.12 -16.32
CA GLN A 103 -8.12 12.04 -15.93
C GLN A 103 -7.26 13.04 -16.71
N LYS A 104 -7.57 13.27 -18.00
CA LYS A 104 -6.87 14.21 -18.90
C LYS A 104 -7.25 15.67 -18.65
N GLU A 105 -8.37 15.96 -18.00
CA GLU A 105 -8.80 17.32 -17.62
C GLU A 105 -7.89 18.00 -16.57
N GLY A 106 -6.87 17.29 -16.08
CA GLY A 106 -5.91 17.85 -15.12
C GLY A 106 -6.41 17.85 -13.66
N PRO A 107 -6.11 18.90 -12.87
CA PRO A 107 -6.40 18.92 -11.42
C PRO A 107 -7.89 18.82 -11.07
N GLU A 108 -8.77 19.43 -11.87
CA GLU A 108 -10.21 19.39 -11.62
C GLU A 108 -10.82 18.02 -11.91
N GLY A 109 -10.39 17.36 -12.99
CA GLY A 109 -10.80 16.01 -13.31
C GLY A 109 -10.33 15.00 -12.26
N ARG A 110 -9.11 15.16 -11.73
CA ARG A 110 -8.61 14.34 -10.61
C ARG A 110 -9.43 14.51 -9.34
N LYS A 111 -9.89 15.73 -9.02
CA LYS A 111 -10.80 15.97 -7.89
C LYS A 111 -12.13 15.23 -8.06
N LYS A 112 -12.69 15.24 -9.28
CA LYS A 112 -13.92 14.49 -9.59
C LYS A 112 -13.71 12.97 -9.45
N LEU A 113 -12.60 12.44 -10.00
CA LEU A 113 -12.24 11.03 -9.85
C LEU A 113 -12.08 10.61 -8.39
N ASN A 114 -11.40 11.41 -7.57
CA ASN A 114 -11.26 11.15 -6.14
C ASN A 114 -12.63 11.13 -5.43
N LYS A 115 -13.55 12.01 -5.82
CA LYS A 115 -14.92 12.03 -5.28
C LYS A 115 -15.69 10.75 -5.66
N ILE A 116 -15.58 10.30 -6.91
CA ILE A 116 -16.17 9.03 -7.37
C ILE A 116 -15.58 7.86 -6.58
N THR A 117 -14.26 7.84 -6.39
CA THR A 117 -13.57 6.81 -5.60
C THR A 117 -14.09 6.76 -4.15
N LYS A 118 -14.36 7.90 -3.52
CA LYS A 118 -14.92 7.96 -2.16
C LYS A 118 -16.34 7.38 -2.10
N TYR A 119 -17.21 7.70 -3.06
CA TYR A 119 -18.55 7.09 -3.10
C TYR A 119 -18.48 5.59 -3.37
N ALA A 120 -17.63 5.15 -4.31
CA ALA A 120 -17.40 3.74 -4.56
C ALA A 120 -16.86 3.01 -3.32
N SER A 121 -15.94 3.65 -2.58
CA SER A 121 -15.39 3.07 -1.34
C SER A 121 -16.44 2.91 -0.25
N LEU A 122 -17.44 3.81 -0.16
CA LEU A 122 -18.55 3.67 0.77
C LEU A 122 -19.43 2.47 0.42
N ALA A 123 -19.75 2.29 -0.87
CA ALA A 123 -20.53 1.13 -1.33
C ALA A 123 -19.79 -0.18 -1.05
N ILE A 124 -18.48 -0.23 -1.31
CA ILE A 124 -17.64 -1.39 -1.02
C ILE A 124 -17.52 -1.63 0.51
N ALA A 125 -17.48 -0.56 1.31
CA ALA A 125 -17.45 -0.67 2.77
C ALA A 125 -18.71 -1.35 3.32
N ILE A 126 -19.90 -1.00 2.81
CA ILE A 126 -21.16 -1.64 3.18
C ILE A 126 -21.11 -3.14 2.85
N PHE A 127 -20.67 -3.47 1.64
CA PHE A 127 -20.56 -4.87 1.20
C PHE A 127 -19.56 -5.67 2.04
N GLN A 128 -18.38 -5.10 2.33
CA GLN A 128 -17.37 -5.73 3.17
C GLN A 128 -17.83 -5.84 4.63
N ALA A 129 -18.54 -4.85 5.16
CA ALA A 129 -19.11 -4.89 6.49
C ALA A 129 -20.14 -6.04 6.63
N TRP A 130 -20.99 -6.22 5.61
CA TRP A 130 -21.93 -7.32 5.55
C TRP A 130 -21.23 -8.68 5.45
N ALA A 131 -20.23 -8.83 4.60
CA ALA A 131 -19.43 -10.05 4.49
C ALA A 131 -18.73 -10.39 5.82
N TYR A 132 -18.20 -9.37 6.49
CA TYR A 132 -17.56 -9.54 7.80
C TYR A 132 -18.56 -9.95 8.89
N TYR A 133 -19.76 -9.36 8.90
CA TYR A 133 -20.84 -9.80 9.78
C TYR A 133 -21.19 -11.27 9.58
N LEU A 134 -21.29 -11.75 8.33
CA LEU A 134 -21.54 -13.17 8.06
C LEU A 134 -20.46 -14.08 8.64
N THR A 135 -19.20 -13.66 8.58
CA THR A 135 -18.08 -14.38 9.18
C THR A 135 -18.19 -14.45 10.70
N MET A 136 -18.53 -13.32 11.34
CA MET A 136 -18.74 -13.27 12.79
C MET A 136 -19.91 -14.13 13.26
N LYS A 137 -20.97 -14.18 12.47
CA LYS A 137 -22.12 -15.06 12.73
C LYS A 137 -21.70 -16.53 12.68
N LYS A 138 -20.86 -16.94 11.71
CA LYS A 138 -20.31 -18.30 11.65
C LYS A 138 -19.36 -18.61 12.80
N ALA A 139 -18.59 -17.61 13.26
CA ALA A 139 -17.73 -17.72 14.43
C ALA A 139 -18.46 -17.78 15.77
N GLY A 140 -19.78 -17.61 15.79
CA GLY A 140 -20.56 -17.55 17.02
C GLY A 140 -20.34 -16.31 17.87
N ALA A 141 -19.76 -15.26 17.32
CA ALA A 141 -19.42 -14.03 18.04
C ALA A 141 -20.58 -13.01 18.14
N CYS A 142 -21.75 -13.32 17.57
CA CYS A 142 -22.93 -12.45 17.65
C CYS A 142 -23.74 -12.73 18.92
N VAL A 143 -24.01 -11.69 19.71
CA VAL A 143 -24.78 -11.81 20.98
C VAL A 143 -26.24 -12.14 20.72
N TYR A 144 -26.85 -11.55 19.70
CA TYR A 144 -28.26 -11.79 19.36
C TYR A 144 -28.38 -12.67 18.10
N THR A 145 -28.96 -13.86 18.28
CA THR A 145 -29.11 -14.87 17.20
C THR A 145 -30.52 -15.02 16.68
N GLU A 146 -31.57 -14.52 17.40
CA GLU A 146 -32.98 -14.73 17.07
C GLU A 146 -33.82 -13.44 17.18
N GLY A 147 -34.94 -13.43 16.47
CA GLY A 147 -35.98 -12.40 16.54
C GLY A 147 -35.64 -11.05 15.92
N PHE A 148 -36.41 -10.03 16.29
CA PHE A 148 -36.24 -8.63 15.82
C PHE A 148 -34.88 -8.05 16.27
N SER A 149 -34.42 -8.41 17.47
CA SER A 149 -33.12 -7.98 18.02
C SER A 149 -31.93 -8.37 17.12
N LYS A 150 -32.02 -9.51 16.43
CA LYS A 150 -31.00 -9.94 15.46
C LYS A 150 -30.91 -8.97 14.27
N ILE A 151 -32.06 -8.62 13.64
CA ILE A 151 -32.10 -7.74 12.48
C ILE A 151 -31.58 -6.35 12.89
N PHE A 152 -31.98 -5.86 14.06
CA PHE A 152 -31.51 -4.57 14.57
C PHE A 152 -29.99 -4.60 14.83
N ALA A 153 -29.47 -5.64 15.47
CA ALA A 153 -28.04 -5.81 15.73
C ALA A 153 -27.24 -5.89 14.41
N GLU A 154 -27.74 -6.60 13.40
CA GLU A 154 -27.11 -6.70 12.06
C GLU A 154 -26.97 -5.32 11.42
N ILE A 155 -28.03 -4.53 11.38
CA ILE A 155 -28.02 -3.18 10.82
C ILE A 155 -27.03 -2.29 11.57
N VAL A 156 -27.05 -2.32 12.91
CA VAL A 156 -26.14 -1.52 13.75
C VAL A 156 -24.67 -1.90 13.51
N ILE A 157 -24.36 -3.19 13.47
CA ILE A 157 -22.99 -3.69 13.24
C ILE A 157 -22.49 -3.21 11.87
N ILE A 158 -23.27 -3.40 10.79
CA ILE A 158 -22.92 -2.98 9.44
C ILE A 158 -22.73 -1.46 9.38
N ALA A 159 -23.63 -0.70 10.01
CA ALA A 159 -23.53 0.76 10.07
C ALA A 159 -22.28 1.21 10.83
N CYS A 160 -21.94 0.60 11.96
CA CYS A 160 -20.73 0.90 12.73
C CYS A 160 -19.45 0.65 11.91
N PHE A 161 -19.32 -0.50 11.26
CA PHE A 161 -18.15 -0.78 10.42
C PHE A 161 -18.03 0.17 9.21
N THR A 162 -19.16 0.48 8.57
CA THR A 162 -19.19 1.42 7.46
C THR A 162 -18.83 2.83 7.90
N ALA A 163 -19.34 3.27 9.05
CA ALA A 163 -19.00 4.55 9.66
C ALA A 163 -17.51 4.62 10.02
N GLY A 164 -16.95 3.55 10.60
CA GLY A 164 -15.53 3.45 10.91
C GLY A 164 -14.64 3.52 9.68
N ALA A 165 -14.99 2.84 8.59
CA ALA A 165 -14.28 2.93 7.33
C ALA A 165 -14.34 4.35 6.74
N SER A 166 -15.51 5.00 6.77
CA SER A 166 -15.69 6.39 6.31
C SER A 166 -14.87 7.37 7.15
N LEU A 167 -14.84 7.18 8.47
CA LEU A 167 -14.01 7.97 9.37
C LEU A 167 -12.52 7.82 9.05
N THR A 168 -12.07 6.60 8.76
CA THR A 168 -10.67 6.33 8.39
C THR A 168 -10.29 7.05 7.10
N ILE A 169 -11.16 7.04 6.09
CA ILE A 169 -10.94 7.76 4.82
C ILE A 169 -10.87 9.26 5.08
N TRP A 170 -11.78 9.81 5.89
CA TRP A 170 -11.76 11.21 6.25
C TRP A 170 -10.49 11.63 7.00
N LEU A 171 -10.00 10.82 7.94
CA LEU A 171 -8.73 11.05 8.63
C LEU A 171 -7.55 11.06 7.65
N GLY A 172 -7.55 10.15 6.66
CA GLY A 172 -6.56 10.13 5.57
C GLY A 172 -6.57 11.40 4.73
N ASP A 173 -7.76 11.91 4.38
CA ASP A 173 -7.91 13.16 3.64
C ASP A 173 -7.42 14.37 4.44
N GLU A 174 -7.70 14.43 5.74
CA GLU A 174 -7.20 15.50 6.61
C GLU A 174 -5.65 15.52 6.66
N ILE A 175 -5.00 14.36 6.66
CA ILE A 175 -3.54 14.28 6.56
C ILE A 175 -3.07 14.80 5.19
N ASN A 176 -3.76 14.46 4.09
CA ASN A 176 -3.40 14.94 2.76
C ASN A 176 -3.49 16.47 2.65
N GLU A 177 -4.48 17.09 3.28
CA GLU A 177 -4.71 18.54 3.20
C GLU A 177 -3.82 19.33 4.17
N LYS A 178 -3.73 18.90 5.43
CA LYS A 178 -3.10 19.66 6.52
C LYS A 178 -1.84 19.02 7.07
N GLY A 179 -1.57 17.77 6.72
CA GLY A 179 -0.44 16.99 7.22
C GLY A 179 0.75 16.94 6.27
N ILE A 180 1.52 15.85 6.39
CA ILE A 180 2.70 15.53 5.56
C ILE A 180 2.54 14.13 4.97
N GLY A 181 2.84 14.01 3.67
CA GLY A 181 2.82 12.72 2.96
C GLY A 181 1.41 12.30 2.53
N ASN A 182 1.28 11.05 2.09
CA ASN A 182 0.00 10.47 1.70
C ASN A 182 -0.73 9.95 2.93
N GLY A 183 -1.91 10.51 3.24
CA GLY A 183 -2.65 10.18 4.45
C GLY A 183 -3.07 8.72 4.56
N ILE A 184 -3.52 8.12 3.46
CA ILE A 184 -3.90 6.69 3.43
C ILE A 184 -2.69 5.80 3.72
N SER A 185 -1.54 6.10 3.09
CA SER A 185 -0.28 5.38 3.33
C SER A 185 0.19 5.55 4.79
N MET A 186 0.03 6.74 5.37
CA MET A 186 0.38 7.02 6.77
C MET A 186 -0.50 6.24 7.76
N LEU A 187 -1.79 6.09 7.48
CA LEU A 187 -2.68 5.26 8.31
C LEU A 187 -2.34 3.77 8.21
N LEU A 188 -2.00 3.27 7.02
CA LEU A 188 -1.48 1.92 6.84
C LEU A 188 -0.18 1.70 7.62
N PHE A 189 0.76 2.62 7.49
CA PHE A 189 2.02 2.62 8.21
C PHE A 189 1.79 2.54 9.73
N ALA A 190 0.91 3.39 10.28
CA ALA A 190 0.53 3.37 11.67
C ALA A 190 -0.09 2.04 12.10
N GLY A 191 -0.96 1.46 11.25
CA GLY A 191 -1.57 0.15 11.48
C GLY A 191 -0.52 -0.96 11.62
N ILE A 192 0.40 -1.04 10.66
CA ILE A 192 1.43 -2.09 10.62
C ILE A 192 2.42 -1.94 11.78
N ILE A 193 2.92 -0.74 12.04
CA ILE A 193 3.89 -0.48 13.15
C ILE A 193 3.31 -0.82 14.51
N ALA A 194 2.02 -0.63 14.71
CA ALA A 194 1.40 -0.93 15.99
C ALA A 194 1.42 -2.40 16.37
N ARG A 195 1.61 -3.30 15.42
CA ARG A 195 1.83 -4.73 15.68
C ARG A 195 3.32 -5.07 15.92
N GLY A 196 4.21 -4.12 15.68
CA GLY A 196 5.65 -4.31 15.91
C GLY A 196 6.00 -4.80 17.31
N PRO A 197 5.52 -4.12 18.38
CA PRO A 197 5.80 -4.56 19.74
C PRO A 197 5.32 -5.98 20.03
N SER A 198 4.13 -6.36 19.59
CA SER A 198 3.61 -7.74 19.81
C SER A 198 4.40 -8.78 19.02
N ALA A 199 4.87 -8.47 17.83
CA ALA A 199 5.74 -9.35 17.05
C ALA A 199 7.11 -9.55 17.75
N VAL A 200 7.68 -8.50 18.31
CA VAL A 200 8.92 -8.58 19.08
C VAL A 200 8.76 -9.41 20.33
N ILE A 201 7.68 -9.20 21.09
CA ILE A 201 7.36 -10.01 22.29
C ILE A 201 7.22 -11.48 21.89
N GLY A 202 6.50 -11.80 20.82
CA GLY A 202 6.37 -13.16 20.32
C GLY A 202 7.70 -13.82 19.97
N LEU A 203 8.66 -13.08 19.39
CA LEU A 203 10.02 -13.57 19.15
C LEU A 203 10.78 -13.85 20.46
N PHE A 204 10.63 -12.98 21.47
CA PHE A 204 11.25 -13.19 22.78
C PHE A 204 10.66 -14.41 23.51
N ASP A 205 9.35 -14.65 23.41
CA ASP A 205 8.71 -15.83 24.01
C ASP A 205 9.17 -17.13 23.35
N TYR A 206 9.42 -17.09 22.03
CA TYR A 206 10.07 -18.19 21.29
C TYR A 206 11.48 -18.48 21.78
N MET A 207 12.27 -17.44 22.13
CA MET A 207 13.61 -17.60 22.69
C MET A 207 13.59 -18.25 24.09
N LYS A 208 12.57 -17.95 24.91
CA LYS A 208 12.41 -18.50 26.27
C LYS A 208 12.14 -19.99 26.31
N THR A 209 11.71 -20.62 25.22
CA THR A 209 11.49 -22.09 25.15
C THR A 209 12.76 -22.90 25.35
N GLY A 210 13.95 -22.27 25.36
CA GLY A 210 15.22 -22.88 25.79
C GLY A 210 15.89 -23.84 24.79
N GLU A 211 15.27 -24.11 23.66
CA GLU A 211 15.87 -24.92 22.60
C GLU A 211 16.88 -24.09 21.80
N ALA A 212 18.12 -24.53 21.70
CA ALA A 212 19.16 -23.88 20.90
C ALA A 212 18.74 -23.63 19.44
N LYS A 213 17.93 -24.52 18.88
CA LYS A 213 17.35 -24.38 17.53
C LYS A 213 16.50 -23.13 17.40
N ASN A 214 15.65 -22.81 18.40
CA ASN A 214 14.75 -21.67 18.38
C ASN A 214 15.50 -20.35 18.50
N ILE A 215 16.58 -20.33 19.30
CA ILE A 215 17.44 -19.17 19.44
C ILE A 215 18.14 -18.85 18.12
N ILE A 216 18.74 -19.85 17.46
CA ILE A 216 19.40 -19.70 16.15
C ILE A 216 18.40 -19.20 15.11
N LEU A 217 17.18 -19.73 15.11
CA LEU A 217 16.14 -19.36 14.16
C LEU A 217 15.68 -17.91 14.37
N VAL A 218 15.50 -17.44 15.60
CA VAL A 218 15.17 -16.03 15.90
C VAL A 218 16.27 -15.09 15.43
N ILE A 219 17.54 -15.42 15.68
CA ILE A 219 18.69 -14.62 15.20
C ILE A 219 18.69 -14.58 13.67
N ALA A 220 18.46 -15.71 13.00
CA ALA A 220 18.37 -15.77 11.55
C ALA A 220 17.23 -14.87 11.02
N ILE A 221 16.06 -14.89 11.65
CA ILE A 221 14.91 -14.02 11.30
C ILE A 221 15.31 -12.55 11.40
N LEU A 222 15.95 -12.13 12.49
CA LEU A 222 16.37 -10.73 12.69
C LEU A 222 17.38 -10.30 11.63
N VAL A 223 18.37 -11.16 11.31
CA VAL A 223 19.36 -10.89 10.25
C VAL A 223 18.67 -10.73 8.89
N VAL A 224 17.79 -11.64 8.54
CA VAL A 224 17.04 -11.57 7.28
C VAL A 224 16.15 -10.33 7.23
N PHE A 225 15.50 -9.95 8.33
CA PHE A 225 14.68 -8.74 8.42
C PHE A 225 15.51 -7.47 8.14
N ILE A 226 16.70 -7.36 8.73
CA ILE A 226 17.61 -6.23 8.49
C ILE A 226 18.09 -6.21 7.05
N LEU A 227 18.44 -7.37 6.48
CA LEU A 227 18.85 -7.48 5.08
C LEU A 227 17.73 -7.08 4.13
N MET A 228 16.47 -7.48 4.41
CA MET A 228 15.32 -7.05 3.62
C MET A 228 15.10 -5.54 3.67
N ILE A 229 15.17 -4.92 4.84
CA ILE A 229 15.06 -3.47 4.96
C ILE A 229 16.16 -2.79 4.11
N GLY A 230 17.41 -3.21 4.24
CA GLY A 230 18.53 -2.68 3.44
C GLY A 230 18.30 -2.84 1.94
N PHE A 231 17.83 -4.00 1.52
CA PHE A 231 17.52 -4.28 0.11
C PHE A 231 16.36 -3.41 -0.41
N ILE A 232 15.31 -3.21 0.37
CA ILE A 232 14.19 -2.34 0.02
C ILE A 232 14.66 -0.88 -0.13
N ILE A 233 15.47 -0.37 0.81
CA ILE A 233 16.00 0.99 0.75
C ILE A 233 16.86 1.15 -0.50
N PHE A 234 17.79 0.21 -0.74
CA PHE A 234 18.68 0.25 -1.89
C PHE A 234 17.90 0.34 -3.22
N MET A 235 16.88 -0.49 -3.37
CA MET A 235 16.08 -0.52 -4.61
C MET A 235 15.14 0.69 -4.76
N ASN A 236 14.61 1.23 -3.66
CA ASN A 236 13.77 2.44 -3.70
C ASN A 236 14.59 3.71 -4.00
N GLU A 237 15.87 3.73 -3.64
CA GLU A 237 16.77 4.85 -3.94
C GLU A 237 17.48 4.70 -5.29
N ALA A 238 17.52 3.49 -5.83
CA ALA A 238 18.16 3.22 -7.11
C ALA A 238 17.43 3.93 -8.27
N GLU A 239 18.19 4.70 -9.04
CA GLU A 239 17.69 5.46 -10.18
C GLU A 239 18.57 5.30 -11.42
N ARG A 240 17.94 5.27 -12.58
CA ARG A 240 18.63 5.37 -13.88
C ARG A 240 18.62 6.82 -14.34
N ARG A 241 19.79 7.44 -14.42
CA ARG A 241 19.96 8.81 -14.90
C ARG A 241 20.13 8.81 -16.41
N ILE A 242 19.19 9.46 -17.13
CA ILE A 242 19.28 9.65 -18.57
C ILE A 242 19.81 11.06 -18.82
N PRO A 243 20.99 11.22 -19.45
CA PRO A 243 21.55 12.54 -19.71
C PRO A 243 20.71 13.30 -20.74
N ILE A 244 20.48 14.60 -20.47
CA ILE A 244 19.81 15.52 -21.37
C ILE A 244 20.73 16.70 -21.61
N GLN A 245 20.77 17.14 -22.86
CA GLN A 245 21.45 18.36 -23.28
C GLN A 245 20.42 19.37 -23.76
N TYR A 246 20.44 20.55 -23.17
CA TYR A 246 19.66 21.69 -23.66
C TYR A 246 20.50 22.51 -24.62
N ALA A 247 19.89 22.97 -25.75
CA ALA A 247 20.54 23.81 -26.70
C ALA A 247 20.98 25.13 -26.05
N LYS A 248 22.23 25.53 -26.31
CA LYS A 248 22.75 26.82 -25.86
C LYS A 248 22.07 27.93 -26.64
N ARG A 249 21.50 28.91 -25.94
CA ARG A 249 20.94 30.12 -26.57
C ARG A 249 21.91 31.26 -26.39
N VAL A 250 22.37 31.82 -27.50
CA VAL A 250 23.23 32.99 -27.49
C VAL A 250 22.34 34.21 -27.70
N VAL A 251 22.34 35.14 -26.75
CA VAL A 251 21.63 36.42 -26.85
C VAL A 251 22.70 37.51 -26.72
N GLY A 252 23.09 38.08 -27.86
CA GLY A 252 24.21 39.05 -27.93
C GLY A 252 25.55 38.40 -27.60
N ARG A 253 26.33 38.99 -26.68
CA ARG A 253 27.62 38.45 -26.20
C ARG A 253 27.53 37.47 -25.06
N LYS A 254 26.33 37.23 -24.51
CA LYS A 254 26.11 36.32 -23.35
C LYS A 254 25.52 34.97 -23.81
N GLN A 255 26.15 33.89 -23.41
CA GLN A 255 25.66 32.53 -23.60
C GLN A 255 24.76 32.17 -22.42
N TYR A 256 23.49 31.85 -22.72
CA TYR A 256 22.52 31.36 -21.75
C TYR A 256 22.20 29.90 -22.07
N GLY A 257 22.15 29.04 -21.07
CA GLY A 257 21.83 27.62 -21.22
C GLY A 257 23.06 26.73 -21.43
N GLY A 258 22.85 25.49 -21.77
CA GLY A 258 23.91 24.49 -21.96
C GLY A 258 24.24 23.72 -20.66
N GLN A 259 23.38 23.76 -19.65
CA GLN A 259 23.51 22.87 -18.52
C GLN A 259 23.14 21.44 -18.94
N ASN A 260 24.08 20.55 -18.76
CA ASN A 260 23.79 19.12 -18.87
C ASN A 260 23.01 18.71 -17.63
N THR A 261 21.77 18.28 -17.82
CA THR A 261 20.95 17.75 -16.75
C THR A 261 20.63 16.27 -17.03
N PHE A 262 19.91 15.63 -16.15
CA PHE A 262 19.50 14.24 -16.34
C PHE A 262 18.05 14.06 -15.89
N ILE A 263 17.34 13.12 -16.52
CA ILE A 263 16.06 12.62 -16.04
C ILE A 263 16.33 11.45 -15.11
N PRO A 264 16.01 11.55 -13.81
CA PRO A 264 16.11 10.41 -12.91
C PRO A 264 14.88 9.51 -13.10
N ILE A 265 15.07 8.26 -13.51
CA ILE A 265 14.04 7.24 -13.57
C ILE A 265 14.31 6.26 -12.44
N LYS A 266 13.44 6.22 -11.44
CA LYS A 266 13.56 5.30 -10.30
C LYS A 266 13.27 3.86 -10.74
N ILE A 267 13.93 2.88 -10.13
CA ILE A 267 13.67 1.47 -10.40
C ILE A 267 12.31 1.06 -9.83
N ALA A 268 11.98 1.48 -8.61
CA ALA A 268 10.68 1.23 -7.98
C ALA A 268 9.69 2.38 -8.29
N MET A 269 9.41 2.61 -9.59
CA MET A 269 8.51 3.69 -10.03
C MET A 269 7.07 3.53 -9.54
N SER A 270 6.60 2.31 -9.48
CA SER A 270 5.22 1.96 -9.10
C SER A 270 5.00 1.94 -7.59
N GLY A 271 6.08 2.03 -6.78
CA GLY A 271 5.98 1.91 -5.33
C GLY A 271 5.41 0.56 -4.89
N VAL A 272 4.49 0.60 -3.94
CA VAL A 272 3.86 -0.60 -3.31
C VAL A 272 2.58 -1.03 -4.02
N MET A 273 2.02 -0.17 -4.89
CA MET A 273 0.69 -0.37 -5.50
C MET A 273 0.52 -1.70 -6.23
N PRO A 274 1.46 -2.20 -7.06
CA PRO A 274 1.31 -3.48 -7.75
C PRO A 274 1.13 -4.66 -6.82
N ILE A 275 1.78 -4.65 -5.66
CA ILE A 275 1.66 -5.69 -4.65
C ILE A 275 0.27 -5.66 -4.02
N ILE A 276 -0.22 -4.46 -3.66
CA ILE A 276 -1.55 -4.28 -3.07
C ILE A 276 -2.62 -4.75 -4.07
N PHE A 277 -2.49 -4.43 -5.37
CA PHE A 277 -3.40 -4.87 -6.41
C PHE A 277 -3.39 -6.39 -6.57
N ALA A 278 -2.21 -7.00 -6.64
CA ALA A 278 -2.07 -8.44 -6.73
C ALA A 278 -2.69 -9.15 -5.51
N MET A 279 -2.48 -8.62 -4.29
CA MET A 279 -3.10 -9.15 -3.08
C MET A 279 -4.61 -9.02 -3.09
N ALA A 280 -5.14 -7.86 -3.50
CA ALA A 280 -6.58 -7.66 -3.61
C ALA A 280 -7.22 -8.67 -4.58
N PHE A 281 -6.56 -8.93 -5.71
CA PHE A 281 -7.01 -9.94 -6.67
C PHE A 281 -6.94 -11.35 -6.11
N MET A 282 -5.84 -11.72 -5.44
CA MET A 282 -5.67 -13.03 -4.81
C MET A 282 -6.63 -13.26 -3.64
N SER A 283 -7.17 -12.20 -3.05
CA SER A 283 -8.15 -12.29 -1.97
C SER A 283 -9.57 -12.60 -2.43
N LEU A 284 -9.89 -12.46 -3.74
CA LEU A 284 -11.24 -12.68 -4.26
C LEU A 284 -11.76 -14.11 -4.02
N PRO A 285 -10.99 -15.20 -4.30
CA PRO A 285 -11.45 -16.55 -4.02
C PRO A 285 -11.74 -16.81 -2.55
N SER A 286 -10.88 -16.29 -1.65
CA SER A 286 -11.06 -16.40 -0.20
C SER A 286 -12.29 -15.61 0.27
N THR A 287 -12.57 -14.47 -0.34
CA THR A 287 -13.79 -13.70 -0.06
C THR A 287 -15.04 -14.44 -0.53
N LEU A 288 -15.00 -15.10 -1.69
CA LEU A 288 -16.12 -15.92 -2.17
C LEU A 288 -16.40 -17.12 -1.26
N LYS A 289 -15.39 -17.71 -0.62
CA LYS A 289 -15.55 -18.78 0.39
C LYS A 289 -16.41 -18.35 1.57
N MET A 290 -16.45 -17.06 1.89
CA MET A 290 -17.31 -16.54 2.97
C MET A 290 -18.80 -16.69 2.65
N PHE A 291 -19.17 -16.54 1.39
CA PHE A 291 -20.57 -16.58 0.94
C PHE A 291 -21.02 -17.99 0.57
N ILE A 292 -20.14 -18.76 -0.05
CA ILE A 292 -20.45 -20.09 -0.59
C ILE A 292 -19.55 -21.11 0.10
N GLU A 293 -20.12 -21.93 0.96
CA GLU A 293 -19.37 -23.04 1.59
C GLU A 293 -19.08 -24.13 0.56
N PRO A 294 -17.82 -24.51 0.35
CA PRO A 294 -17.49 -25.60 -0.55
C PRO A 294 -18.00 -26.92 0.03
N LYS A 295 -18.73 -27.70 -0.78
CA LYS A 295 -19.01 -29.11 -0.43
C LYS A 295 -17.72 -29.89 -0.61
N SER A 296 -17.34 -30.67 0.38
CA SER A 296 -16.14 -31.54 0.35
C SER A 296 -16.11 -32.38 -0.93
N GLY A 297 -15.02 -32.31 -1.70
CA GLY A 297 -14.87 -33.02 -2.98
C GLY A 297 -15.48 -32.35 -4.21
N SER A 298 -16.03 -31.14 -4.10
CA SER A 298 -16.49 -30.36 -5.23
C SER A 298 -15.30 -29.77 -6.03
N PHE A 299 -15.48 -29.53 -7.35
CA PHE A 299 -14.49 -28.79 -8.17
C PHE A 299 -14.13 -27.44 -7.54
N TYR A 300 -15.09 -26.78 -6.90
CA TYR A 300 -14.89 -25.53 -6.17
C TYR A 300 -13.96 -25.68 -4.97
N ASP A 301 -14.02 -26.78 -4.24
CA ASP A 301 -13.15 -27.09 -3.11
C ASP A 301 -11.69 -27.28 -3.57
N HIS A 302 -11.47 -28.04 -4.66
CA HIS A 302 -10.16 -28.19 -5.28
C HIS A 302 -9.60 -26.88 -5.83
N PHE A 303 -10.47 -26.04 -6.43
CA PHE A 303 -10.08 -24.73 -6.91
C PHE A 303 -9.62 -23.83 -5.76
N LEU A 304 -10.35 -23.77 -4.66
CA LEU A 304 -9.99 -22.99 -3.48
C LEU A 304 -8.70 -23.46 -2.82
N HIS A 305 -8.42 -24.77 -2.83
CA HIS A 305 -7.19 -25.32 -2.29
C HIS A 305 -5.93 -24.80 -3.05
N TRP A 306 -6.03 -24.57 -4.35
CA TRP A 306 -4.95 -23.97 -5.12
C TRP A 306 -4.67 -22.50 -4.72
N PHE A 307 -5.64 -21.80 -4.18
CA PHE A 307 -5.53 -20.44 -3.68
C PHE A 307 -5.17 -20.35 -2.18
N GLU A 308 -4.85 -21.47 -1.55
CA GLU A 308 -4.29 -21.44 -0.20
C GLU A 308 -2.88 -20.84 -0.21
N TYR A 309 -2.60 -20.00 0.78
CA TYR A 309 -1.36 -19.22 0.91
C TYR A 309 -0.09 -20.09 0.88
N THR A 310 -0.15 -21.32 1.35
CA THR A 310 0.98 -22.28 1.39
C THR A 310 1.18 -23.04 0.10
N HIS A 311 0.22 -22.97 -0.83
CA HIS A 311 0.30 -23.73 -2.08
C HIS A 311 1.25 -23.07 -3.09
N PRO A 312 2.17 -23.82 -3.77
CA PRO A 312 3.10 -23.29 -4.75
C PRO A 312 2.44 -22.51 -5.90
N PHE A 313 1.24 -22.93 -6.31
CA PHE A 313 0.45 -22.25 -7.35
C PHE A 313 0.10 -20.81 -6.93
N TYR A 314 -0.27 -20.60 -5.65
CA TYR A 314 -0.53 -19.28 -5.10
C TYR A 314 0.69 -18.36 -5.27
N ALA A 315 1.89 -18.82 -4.89
CA ALA A 315 3.12 -18.05 -5.00
C ALA A 315 3.47 -17.71 -6.46
N CYS A 316 3.33 -18.67 -7.39
CA CYS A 316 3.57 -18.45 -8.80
C CYS A 316 2.59 -17.44 -9.41
N LEU A 317 1.28 -17.61 -9.16
CA LEU A 317 0.25 -16.71 -9.67
C LEU A 317 0.42 -15.30 -9.10
N TYR A 318 0.70 -15.20 -7.80
CA TYR A 318 0.96 -13.93 -7.14
C TYR A 318 2.14 -13.18 -7.77
N PHE A 319 3.24 -13.89 -8.07
CA PHE A 319 4.39 -13.32 -8.76
C PHE A 319 4.05 -12.78 -10.14
N VAL A 320 3.35 -13.57 -10.94
CA VAL A 320 2.91 -13.18 -12.29
C VAL A 320 1.99 -11.95 -12.24
N LEU A 321 1.06 -11.92 -11.28
CA LEU A 321 0.17 -10.78 -11.08
C LEU A 321 0.94 -9.51 -10.68
N ILE A 322 1.94 -9.62 -9.80
CA ILE A 322 2.79 -8.47 -9.43
C ILE A 322 3.49 -7.92 -10.67
N ILE A 323 4.07 -8.77 -11.52
CA ILE A 323 4.71 -8.34 -12.76
C ILE A 323 3.70 -7.65 -13.67
N GLY A 324 2.54 -8.27 -13.91
CA GLY A 324 1.48 -7.71 -14.74
C GLY A 324 0.99 -6.34 -14.25
N PHE A 325 0.66 -6.23 -12.98
CA PHE A 325 0.21 -4.97 -12.38
C PHE A 325 1.31 -3.91 -12.34
N ASN A 326 2.58 -4.30 -12.18
CA ASN A 326 3.68 -3.36 -12.24
C ASN A 326 3.82 -2.72 -13.63
N TYR A 327 3.79 -3.54 -14.69
CA TYR A 327 3.78 -3.02 -16.06
C TYR A 327 2.55 -2.14 -16.34
N PHE A 328 1.39 -2.60 -15.92
CA PHE A 328 0.14 -1.85 -16.06
C PHE A 328 0.24 -0.48 -15.38
N TYR A 329 0.67 -0.43 -14.12
CA TYR A 329 0.77 0.80 -13.33
C TYR A 329 1.79 1.78 -13.93
N VAL A 330 2.96 1.30 -14.31
CA VAL A 330 3.99 2.14 -14.94
C VAL A 330 3.52 2.70 -16.29
N SER A 331 2.80 1.91 -17.10
CA SER A 331 2.25 2.37 -18.38
C SER A 331 1.19 3.46 -18.22
N MET A 332 0.44 3.46 -17.10
CA MET A 332 -0.53 4.50 -16.78
C MET A 332 0.11 5.79 -16.27
N GLN A 333 1.20 5.66 -15.51
CA GLN A 333 1.82 6.79 -14.84
C GLN A 333 2.80 7.54 -15.73
N TYR A 334 3.48 6.84 -16.63
CA TYR A 334 4.50 7.40 -17.50
C TYR A 334 4.09 7.29 -18.97
N ASN A 335 3.94 8.45 -19.62
CA ASN A 335 3.70 8.55 -21.06
C ASN A 335 5.00 8.96 -21.77
N PRO A 336 5.73 8.02 -22.43
CA PRO A 336 7.00 8.33 -23.09
C PRO A 336 6.88 9.37 -24.19
N LEU A 337 5.71 9.42 -24.87
CA LEU A 337 5.47 10.39 -25.94
C LEU A 337 5.35 11.81 -25.39
N GLU A 338 4.64 11.97 -24.27
CA GLU A 338 4.48 13.27 -23.60
C GLU A 338 5.82 13.78 -23.07
N ILE A 339 6.62 12.90 -22.46
CA ILE A 339 7.96 13.24 -21.98
C ILE A 339 8.85 13.68 -23.14
N ALA A 340 8.83 12.96 -24.28
CA ALA A 340 9.61 13.32 -25.47
C ALA A 340 9.16 14.66 -26.09
N ASN A 341 7.86 14.94 -26.11
CA ASN A 341 7.30 16.20 -26.59
C ASN A 341 7.68 17.38 -25.67
N ASN A 342 7.59 17.20 -24.36
CA ASN A 342 8.00 18.21 -23.39
C ASN A 342 9.51 18.54 -23.50
N LEU A 343 10.35 17.52 -23.70
CA LEU A 343 11.77 17.72 -23.97
C LEU A 343 11.98 18.54 -25.24
N ARG A 344 11.29 18.20 -26.33
CA ARG A 344 11.38 18.93 -27.61
C ARG A 344 10.94 20.40 -27.49
N GLN A 345 9.83 20.65 -26.77
CA GLN A 345 9.31 22.01 -26.56
C GLN A 345 10.29 22.87 -25.76
N ASN A 346 11.04 22.27 -24.83
CA ASN A 346 12.06 22.94 -24.04
C ASN A 346 13.45 22.94 -24.69
N ASN A 347 13.55 22.61 -25.98
CA ASN A 347 14.80 22.49 -26.73
C ASN A 347 15.83 21.57 -26.08
N GLY A 348 15.35 20.54 -25.36
CA GLY A 348 16.14 19.49 -24.77
C GLY A 348 16.20 18.25 -25.68
N GLY A 349 17.33 17.58 -25.69
CA GLY A 349 17.54 16.34 -26.44
C GLY A 349 18.39 15.33 -25.68
N ILE A 350 18.22 14.06 -26.00
CA ILE A 350 19.10 13.00 -25.50
C ILE A 350 20.29 12.90 -26.45
N PRO A 351 21.56 12.95 -25.96
CA PRO A 351 22.74 12.84 -26.82
C PRO A 351 22.69 11.60 -27.72
N GLY A 352 22.90 11.81 -29.02
CA GLY A 352 22.89 10.72 -30.02
C GLY A 352 21.50 10.26 -30.50
N ILE A 353 20.40 10.86 -30.01
CA ILE A 353 19.04 10.49 -30.41
C ILE A 353 18.31 11.72 -30.98
N ARG A 354 17.67 11.56 -32.14
CA ARG A 354 16.88 12.65 -32.74
C ARG A 354 15.67 13.00 -31.88
N PRO A 355 15.37 14.31 -31.69
CA PRO A 355 14.18 14.74 -30.94
C PRO A 355 12.88 14.23 -31.60
N GLY A 356 11.86 13.94 -30.76
CA GLY A 356 10.56 13.49 -31.21
C GLY A 356 10.33 12.00 -31.05
N ARG A 357 9.81 11.32 -32.08
CA ARG A 357 9.43 9.90 -32.02
C ARG A 357 10.58 8.94 -31.64
N PRO A 358 11.82 9.08 -32.18
CA PRO A 358 12.94 8.24 -31.75
C PRO A 358 13.27 8.37 -30.26
N THR A 359 13.14 9.58 -29.69
CA THR A 359 13.32 9.82 -28.25
C THR A 359 12.24 9.09 -27.45
N SER A 360 10.97 9.13 -27.91
CA SER A 360 9.87 8.37 -27.26
C SER A 360 10.11 6.88 -27.29
N ASP A 361 10.55 6.32 -28.44
CA ASP A 361 10.83 4.89 -28.57
C ASP A 361 11.99 4.43 -27.68
N TYR A 362 13.03 5.25 -27.56
CA TYR A 362 14.14 5.01 -26.65
C TYR A 362 13.68 5.00 -25.19
N LEU A 363 12.91 6.03 -24.77
CA LEU A 363 12.35 6.12 -23.42
C LEU A 363 11.45 4.93 -23.09
N LYS A 364 10.57 4.53 -24.03
CA LYS A 364 9.71 3.34 -23.89
C LYS A 364 10.55 2.07 -23.64
N LYS A 365 11.64 1.90 -24.38
CA LYS A 365 12.54 0.73 -24.24
C LYS A 365 13.26 0.73 -22.89
N VAL A 366 13.73 1.88 -22.44
CA VAL A 366 14.39 2.04 -21.14
C VAL A 366 13.40 1.80 -20.00
N LEU A 367 12.21 2.43 -20.05
CA LEU A 367 11.15 2.25 -19.07
C LEU A 367 10.75 0.77 -18.94
N SER A 368 10.51 0.07 -20.06
CA SER A 368 10.14 -1.35 -20.04
C SER A 368 11.19 -2.22 -19.34
N LYS A 369 12.49 -1.98 -19.60
CA LYS A 369 13.58 -2.74 -18.95
C LYS A 369 13.66 -2.46 -17.44
N ILE A 370 13.54 -1.19 -17.05
CA ILE A 370 13.56 -0.79 -15.63
C ILE A 370 12.34 -1.35 -14.90
N THR A 371 11.17 -1.31 -15.54
CA THR A 371 9.94 -1.87 -15.00
C THR A 371 10.08 -3.37 -14.72
N LEU A 372 10.73 -4.13 -15.61
CA LEU A 372 10.99 -5.56 -15.38
C LEU A 372 11.84 -5.79 -14.13
N VAL A 373 12.93 -5.03 -13.98
CA VAL A 373 13.81 -5.14 -12.81
C VAL A 373 13.04 -4.79 -11.53
N GLY A 374 12.26 -3.71 -11.54
CA GLY A 374 11.39 -3.31 -10.43
C GLY A 374 10.32 -4.38 -10.10
N ALA A 375 9.70 -4.99 -11.12
CA ALA A 375 8.69 -6.04 -10.95
C ALA A 375 9.27 -7.30 -10.30
N VAL A 376 10.45 -7.76 -10.77
CA VAL A 376 11.13 -8.92 -10.18
C VAL A 376 11.53 -8.64 -8.72
N PHE A 377 12.04 -7.45 -8.45
CA PHE A 377 12.34 -7.00 -7.09
C PHE A 377 11.11 -7.07 -6.16
N LEU A 378 9.99 -6.46 -6.57
CA LEU A 378 8.75 -6.49 -5.82
C LEU A 378 8.24 -7.93 -5.62
N GLY A 379 8.34 -8.76 -6.65
CA GLY A 379 7.95 -10.16 -6.60
C GLY A 379 8.78 -10.98 -5.62
N ILE A 380 10.10 -10.79 -5.58
CA ILE A 380 10.99 -11.46 -4.62
C ILE A 380 10.59 -11.11 -3.18
N ILE A 381 10.39 -9.82 -2.89
CA ILE A 381 9.99 -9.37 -1.55
C ILE A 381 8.63 -9.93 -1.16
N ALA A 382 7.68 -9.96 -2.10
CA ALA A 382 6.32 -10.42 -1.84
C ALA A 382 6.24 -11.95 -1.60
N ILE A 383 7.06 -12.74 -2.31
CA ILE A 383 7.07 -14.21 -2.17
C ILE A 383 7.92 -14.66 -0.99
N PHE A 384 8.93 -13.91 -0.60
CA PHE A 384 9.85 -14.27 0.47
C PHE A 384 9.12 -14.75 1.75
N PRO A 385 8.09 -14.05 2.29
CA PRO A 385 7.37 -14.51 3.47
C PRO A 385 6.64 -15.82 3.25
N ILE A 386 6.12 -16.07 2.05
CA ILE A 386 5.40 -17.30 1.70
C ILE A 386 6.35 -18.48 1.78
N ILE A 387 7.52 -18.36 1.16
CA ILE A 387 8.57 -19.38 1.20
C ILE A 387 9.06 -19.59 2.63
N PHE A 388 9.29 -18.49 3.35
CA PHE A 388 9.80 -18.55 4.71
C PHE A 388 8.82 -19.26 5.67
N THR A 389 7.53 -18.92 5.60
CA THR A 389 6.47 -19.58 6.39
C THR A 389 6.35 -21.06 6.04
N SER A 390 6.48 -21.43 4.76
CA SER A 390 6.43 -22.83 4.32
C SER A 390 7.60 -23.66 4.88
N ILE A 391 8.80 -23.07 5.00
CA ILE A 391 10.00 -23.75 5.50
C ILE A 391 10.00 -23.81 7.03
N THR A 392 9.70 -22.69 7.70
CA THR A 392 9.82 -22.59 9.16
C THR A 392 8.59 -23.04 9.91
N LYS A 393 7.43 -23.11 9.23
CA LYS A 393 6.10 -23.35 9.83
C LYS A 393 5.75 -22.32 10.93
N MET A 394 6.46 -21.20 10.98
CA MET A 394 6.21 -20.09 11.91
C MET A 394 5.35 -19.04 11.21
N ASN A 395 4.25 -18.69 11.87
CA ASN A 395 3.41 -17.59 11.40
C ASN A 395 4.04 -16.25 11.82
N ILE A 396 4.84 -15.65 10.93
CA ILE A 396 5.43 -14.34 11.18
C ILE A 396 4.39 -13.28 10.91
N ALA A 397 3.92 -12.63 11.96
CA ALA A 397 2.90 -11.57 11.90
C ALA A 397 3.30 -10.35 11.03
N MET A 398 4.58 -10.18 10.73
CA MET A 398 5.10 -9.13 9.84
C MET A 398 5.67 -9.76 8.56
N GLY A 399 4.82 -9.92 7.54
CA GLY A 399 5.24 -10.37 6.22
C GLY A 399 6.09 -9.32 5.47
N GLY A 400 6.84 -9.75 4.44
CA GLY A 400 7.71 -8.86 3.64
C GLY A 400 6.96 -7.71 2.97
N THR A 401 5.68 -7.89 2.62
CA THR A 401 4.81 -6.82 2.12
C THR A 401 4.57 -5.72 3.14
N SER A 402 4.39 -6.08 4.42
CA SER A 402 4.22 -5.11 5.50
C SER A 402 5.50 -4.30 5.72
N ILE A 403 6.67 -4.95 5.69
CA ILE A 403 7.98 -4.29 5.80
C ILE A 403 8.17 -3.33 4.61
N LEU A 404 7.85 -3.78 3.41
CA LEU A 404 7.97 -2.96 2.21
C LEU A 404 7.06 -1.72 2.30
N ILE A 405 5.83 -1.86 2.76
CA ILE A 405 4.91 -0.72 2.96
C ILE A 405 5.50 0.26 3.97
N VAL A 406 5.95 -0.23 5.12
CA VAL A 406 6.53 0.61 6.20
C VAL A 406 7.75 1.38 5.70
N VAL A 407 8.70 0.69 5.07
CA VAL A 407 9.93 1.32 4.58
C VAL A 407 9.65 2.30 3.45
N SER A 408 8.78 1.94 2.49
CA SER A 408 8.45 2.81 1.37
C SER A 408 7.72 4.08 1.82
N VAL A 409 6.76 3.98 2.75
CA VAL A 409 6.04 5.13 3.28
C VAL A 409 6.98 6.03 4.08
N ALA A 410 7.89 5.46 4.89
CA ALA A 410 8.89 6.24 5.62
C ALA A 410 9.82 7.02 4.67
N LEU A 411 10.30 6.39 3.59
CA LEU A 411 11.14 7.03 2.56
C LEU A 411 10.37 8.12 1.80
N GLU A 412 9.13 7.84 1.39
CA GLU A 412 8.27 8.82 0.69
C GLU A 412 8.00 10.05 1.56
N THR A 413 7.72 9.84 2.85
CA THR A 413 7.49 10.92 3.81
C THR A 413 8.76 11.75 4.03
N ALA A 414 9.92 11.11 4.16
CA ALA A 414 11.21 11.79 4.29
C ALA A 414 11.51 12.67 3.05
N ARG A 415 11.29 12.14 1.83
CA ARG A 415 11.46 12.88 0.58
C ARG A 415 10.49 14.05 0.45
N THR A 416 9.23 13.87 0.88
CA THR A 416 8.23 14.95 0.90
C THR A 416 8.67 16.08 1.83
N MET A 417 9.24 15.76 3.00
CA MET A 417 9.81 16.74 3.92
C MET A 417 10.99 17.47 3.29
N GLU A 418 11.93 16.77 2.67
CA GLU A 418 13.09 17.36 1.98
C GLU A 418 12.66 18.29 0.86
N SER A 419 11.72 17.87 0.03
CA SER A 419 11.17 18.69 -1.06
C SER A 419 10.53 20.00 -0.53
N GLN A 420 9.74 19.90 0.56
CA GLN A 420 9.12 21.09 1.17
C GLN A 420 10.15 22.03 1.82
N MET A 421 11.25 21.51 2.35
CA MET A 421 12.37 22.32 2.87
C MET A 421 13.12 23.03 1.74
N MET A 422 13.44 22.34 0.63
CA MET A 422 14.16 22.92 -0.51
C MET A 422 13.38 24.03 -1.20
N MET A 423 12.05 23.86 -1.38
CA MET A 423 11.21 24.91 -1.96
C MET A 423 11.22 26.22 -1.17
N ARG A 424 11.52 26.19 0.12
CA ARG A 424 11.61 27.38 0.99
C ARG A 424 12.98 28.04 0.98
N HIS A 425 14.05 27.28 0.90
CA HIS A 425 15.38 27.86 0.72
C HIS A 425 15.46 28.73 -0.54
N HIS A 426 14.75 28.36 -1.61
CA HIS A 426 14.68 29.18 -2.84
C HIS A 426 13.78 30.42 -2.68
N LYS A 427 12.73 30.39 -1.85
CA LYS A 427 11.91 31.59 -1.57
C LYS A 427 12.65 32.62 -0.72
N GLY A 428 13.55 32.20 0.15
CA GLY A 428 14.37 33.10 0.98
C GLY A 428 15.52 33.80 0.22
N CYS A 429 15.85 33.35 -0.99
CA CYS A 429 16.84 34.01 -1.85
C CYS A 429 16.22 35.01 -2.84
N LEU A 430 14.89 35.12 -2.91
CA LEU A 430 14.14 36.02 -3.81
C LEU A 430 13.47 37.19 -3.07
N LEU A 431 13.65 37.29 -1.76
CA LEU A 431 13.36 38.45 -0.91
C LEU A 431 14.69 39.06 -0.40
#